data_f87b38da0a84efeec7849393af7e0f26
#
_entry.id   f87b38da0a84efeec7849393af7e0f26
#
_cell.length_a   1.000
_cell.length_b   1.000
_cell.length_c   1.000
_cell.angle_alpha   90.00
_cell.angle_beta   90.00
_cell.angle_gamma   90.00
#
_symmetry.space_group_name_H-M   'P 1'
#
loop_
_entity.id
_entity.type
_entity.pdbx_description
1 polymer ?
#
loop_
_entity_poly.entity_id
_entity_poly.type
_entity_poly.pdbx_seq_one_letter_code
_entity_poly.pdbx_strand_id
1 'polypeptide(L)'
;TWYFADNERDFRRRGLYGDMDDGERFAFFSKAAVALLPHLAEYPNVVHCNDWQTALVPVYLRDAGNDLPVVFTIHNVEYQGKYGPETVEDLFGLNRGWYDGGILRMDGCVNLMKGAMLTANAVTTVSPTYAAQLHDPAYACGLEQVVHLIDYKLSGVLNGLDIESYNPAYDGSLPRTLSLIHI
;
A
#
# COMPACT_ATOMS: atom_id res chain seq x y z
N THR A 1 -11.89 4.56 -16.42
CA THR A 1 -12.10 5.96 -15.97
C THR A 1 -11.03 6.33 -14.96
N TRP A 2 -10.46 7.56 -15.05
CA TRP A 2 -9.54 8.13 -14.09
C TRP A 2 -10.29 9.16 -13.25
N TYR A 3 -10.03 9.18 -11.96
CA TYR A 3 -10.53 10.18 -11.03
C TYR A 3 -9.33 10.89 -10.39
N PHE A 4 -9.37 12.20 -10.35
CA PHE A 4 -8.30 13.03 -9.81
C PHE A 4 -8.81 13.77 -8.57
N ALA A 5 -8.13 13.59 -7.44
CA ALA A 5 -8.35 14.40 -6.26
C ALA A 5 -7.49 15.68 -6.41
N ASP A 6 -8.14 16.80 -6.77
CA ASP A 6 -7.45 18.08 -6.92
C ASP A 6 -7.18 18.72 -5.54
N ASN A 7 -5.92 18.77 -5.18
CA ASN A 7 -5.43 19.47 -3.99
C ASN A 7 -4.02 20.01 -4.28
N GLU A 8 -3.95 21.22 -4.82
CA GLU A 8 -2.67 21.85 -5.16
C GLU A 8 -1.77 22.04 -3.95
N ARG A 9 -2.32 22.33 -2.77
CA ARG A 9 -1.56 22.54 -1.53
C ARG A 9 -0.68 21.34 -1.22
N ASP A 10 -1.23 20.15 -1.30
CA ASP A 10 -0.58 18.93 -0.83
C ASP A 10 0.17 18.20 -1.95
N PHE A 11 -0.26 18.34 -3.21
CA PHE A 11 0.27 17.54 -4.32
C PHE A 11 1.00 18.33 -5.43
N ARG A 12 0.95 19.67 -5.44
CA ARG A 12 1.71 20.48 -6.41
C ARG A 12 3.18 20.63 -5.97
N ARG A 13 3.97 19.57 -6.14
CA ARG A 13 5.37 19.47 -5.70
C ARG A 13 6.25 18.82 -6.74
N ARG A 14 7.58 18.97 -6.57
CA ARG A 14 8.54 18.33 -7.48
C ARG A 14 8.65 16.83 -7.28
N GLY A 15 8.52 16.35 -6.03
CA GLY A 15 8.60 14.95 -5.66
C GLY A 15 7.21 14.33 -5.46
N LEU A 16 7.14 13.01 -5.58
CA LEU A 16 5.91 12.25 -5.31
C LEU A 16 5.74 11.96 -3.82
N TYR A 17 6.81 11.73 -3.10
CA TYR A 17 6.87 11.43 -1.66
C TYR A 17 8.29 11.72 -1.12
N GLY A 18 8.46 11.62 0.20
CA GLY A 18 9.73 11.89 0.91
C GLY A 18 9.74 13.23 1.64
N ASP A 19 8.60 13.91 1.71
CA ASP A 19 8.43 15.16 2.45
C ASP A 19 7.97 14.90 3.90
N MET A 20 8.25 15.85 4.81
CA MET A 20 7.92 15.71 6.24
C MET A 20 6.41 15.62 6.50
N ASP A 21 5.58 16.16 5.60
CA ASP A 21 4.12 16.18 5.69
C ASP A 21 3.44 15.07 4.87
N ASP A 22 4.18 14.07 4.44
CA ASP A 22 3.62 12.93 3.70
C ASP A 22 2.48 12.22 4.46
N GLY A 23 2.55 12.18 5.79
CA GLY A 23 1.47 11.65 6.62
C GLY A 23 0.14 12.37 6.42
N GLU A 24 0.17 13.71 6.41
CA GLU A 24 -1.01 14.56 6.16
C GLU A 24 -1.52 14.38 4.73
N ARG A 25 -0.63 14.42 3.76
CA ARG A 25 -0.95 14.27 2.33
C ARG A 25 -1.66 12.96 2.02
N PHE A 26 -1.09 11.85 2.48
CA PHE A 26 -1.63 10.53 2.18
C PHE A 26 -2.82 10.15 3.08
N ALA A 27 -2.97 10.77 4.25
CA ALA A 27 -4.21 10.72 5.02
C ALA A 27 -5.34 11.42 4.27
N PHE A 28 -5.09 12.63 3.74
CA PHE A 28 -6.05 13.34 2.88
C PHE A 28 -6.41 12.50 1.65
N PHE A 29 -5.42 11.97 0.92
CA PHE A 29 -5.65 11.14 -0.26
C PHE A 29 -6.51 9.91 0.05
N SER A 30 -6.18 9.21 1.13
CA SER A 30 -6.95 8.03 1.55
C SER A 30 -8.40 8.37 1.95
N LYS A 31 -8.61 9.49 2.65
CA LYS A 31 -9.96 9.99 2.97
C LYS A 31 -10.72 10.39 1.71
N ALA A 32 -10.08 11.10 0.78
CA ALA A 32 -10.68 11.50 -0.48
C ALA A 32 -11.11 10.28 -1.32
N ALA A 33 -10.26 9.23 -1.38
CA ALA A 33 -10.59 7.99 -2.06
C ALA A 33 -11.83 7.32 -1.48
N VAL A 34 -11.94 7.22 -0.14
CA VAL A 34 -13.12 6.65 0.53
C VAL A 34 -14.35 7.53 0.31
N ALA A 35 -14.23 8.85 0.44
CA ALA A 35 -15.33 9.80 0.23
C ALA A 35 -15.84 9.80 -1.21
N LEU A 36 -15.01 9.45 -2.19
CA LEU A 36 -15.39 9.36 -3.60
C LEU A 36 -16.32 8.17 -3.89
N LEU A 37 -16.22 7.07 -3.14
CA LEU A 37 -16.92 5.81 -3.45
C LEU A 37 -18.43 5.97 -3.73
N PRO A 38 -19.21 6.69 -2.89
CA PRO A 38 -20.65 6.86 -3.14
C PRO A 38 -20.98 7.77 -4.34
N HIS A 39 -19.98 8.47 -4.87
CA HIS A 39 -20.15 9.38 -6.02
C HIS A 39 -19.72 8.77 -7.35
N LEU A 40 -19.21 7.54 -7.33
CA LEU A 40 -18.87 6.82 -8.55
C LEU A 40 -20.14 6.44 -9.33
N ALA A 41 -20.05 6.40 -10.66
CA ALA A 41 -21.17 5.97 -11.51
C ALA A 41 -21.62 4.53 -11.20
N GLU A 42 -20.67 3.69 -10.83
CA GLU A 42 -20.91 2.33 -10.33
C GLU A 42 -20.11 2.13 -9.04
N TYR A 43 -20.78 1.65 -8.00
CA TYR A 43 -20.10 1.34 -6.75
C TYR A 43 -19.17 0.14 -6.94
N PRO A 44 -17.90 0.21 -6.52
CA PRO A 44 -16.94 -0.85 -6.79
C PRO A 44 -17.26 -2.12 -5.99
N ASN A 45 -16.93 -3.27 -6.54
CA ASN A 45 -16.99 -4.55 -5.84
C ASN A 45 -15.75 -4.82 -4.97
N VAL A 46 -14.66 -4.13 -5.28
CA VAL A 46 -13.38 -4.26 -4.56
C VAL A 46 -12.56 -2.97 -4.70
N VAL A 47 -11.81 -2.64 -3.67
CA VAL A 47 -10.81 -1.56 -3.70
C VAL A 47 -9.42 -2.18 -3.66
N HIS A 48 -8.53 -1.75 -4.55
CA HIS A 48 -7.14 -2.18 -4.55
C HIS A 48 -6.24 -1.03 -4.08
N CYS A 49 -5.57 -1.25 -2.97
CA CYS A 49 -4.67 -0.30 -2.32
C CYS A 49 -3.21 -0.74 -2.50
N ASN A 50 -2.31 0.22 -2.68
CA ASN A 50 -0.91 -0.04 -2.93
C ASN A 50 -0.03 0.75 -1.96
N ASP A 51 0.81 0.05 -1.21
CA ASP A 51 1.78 0.57 -0.26
C ASP A 51 1.19 1.47 0.86
N TRP A 52 2.06 1.97 1.71
CA TRP A 52 1.69 2.73 2.89
C TRP A 52 0.91 4.02 2.57
N GLN A 53 1.10 4.59 1.39
CA GLN A 53 0.41 5.80 0.96
C GLN A 53 -1.11 5.62 0.86
N THR A 54 -1.57 4.40 0.66
CA THR A 54 -3.01 4.07 0.61
C THR A 54 -3.46 3.21 1.78
N ALA A 55 -2.59 2.98 2.75
CA ALA A 55 -2.83 2.06 3.86
C ALA A 55 -3.98 2.48 4.80
N LEU A 56 -4.31 3.78 4.85
CA LEU A 56 -5.45 4.27 5.62
C LEU A 56 -6.80 3.98 4.95
N VAL A 57 -6.86 3.67 3.65
CA VAL A 57 -8.13 3.38 2.98
C VAL A 57 -8.87 2.19 3.62
N PRO A 58 -8.26 1.00 3.79
CA PRO A 58 -8.93 -0.11 4.45
C PRO A 58 -9.29 0.19 5.91
N VAL A 59 -8.46 0.98 6.61
CA VAL A 59 -8.75 1.39 8.00
C VAL A 59 -9.98 2.29 8.05
N TYR A 60 -10.06 3.32 7.21
CA TYR A 60 -11.22 4.22 7.14
C TYR A 60 -12.51 3.50 6.73
N LEU A 61 -12.44 2.55 5.82
CA LEU A 61 -13.60 1.73 5.46
C LEU A 61 -14.12 0.97 6.67
N ARG A 62 -13.25 0.32 7.43
CA ARG A 62 -13.66 -0.42 8.65
C ARG A 62 -14.14 0.50 9.77
N ASP A 63 -13.50 1.66 9.96
CA ASP A 63 -13.93 2.68 10.91
C ASP A 63 -15.35 3.19 10.60
N ALA A 64 -15.68 3.32 9.33
CA ALA A 64 -17.02 3.69 8.86
C ALA A 64 -18.03 2.52 8.85
N GLY A 65 -17.66 1.31 9.28
CA GLY A 65 -18.51 0.12 9.19
C GLY A 65 -18.80 -0.33 7.76
N ASN A 66 -17.94 0.01 6.81
CA ASN A 66 -18.08 -0.38 5.41
C ASN A 66 -17.31 -1.67 5.12
N ASP A 67 -18.04 -2.71 4.69
CA ASP A 67 -17.51 -4.05 4.43
C ASP A 67 -16.98 -4.25 3.00
N LEU A 68 -16.84 -3.19 2.23
CA LEU A 68 -16.28 -3.24 0.86
C LEU A 68 -14.94 -3.99 0.87
N PRO A 69 -14.80 -5.05 0.07
CA PRO A 69 -13.57 -5.83 0.01
C PRO A 69 -12.36 -4.99 -0.42
N VAL A 70 -11.25 -5.17 0.28
CA VAL A 70 -9.98 -4.49 -0.02
C VAL A 70 -8.89 -5.52 -0.28
N VAL A 71 -8.17 -5.34 -1.37
CA VAL A 71 -6.87 -5.96 -1.64
C VAL A 71 -5.79 -4.92 -1.33
N PHE A 72 -4.80 -5.29 -0.54
CA PHE A 72 -3.67 -4.44 -0.20
C PHE A 72 -2.38 -5.05 -0.72
N THR A 73 -1.67 -4.34 -1.60
CA THR A 73 -0.40 -4.80 -2.19
C THR A 73 0.79 -4.10 -1.54
N ILE A 74 1.76 -4.89 -1.10
CA ILE A 74 3.05 -4.45 -0.57
C ILE A 74 4.08 -4.56 -1.69
N HIS A 75 4.57 -3.43 -2.21
CA HIS A 75 5.66 -3.41 -3.18
C HIS A 75 7.02 -3.36 -2.49
N ASN A 76 7.13 -2.60 -1.40
CA ASN A 76 8.33 -2.54 -0.58
C ASN A 76 7.98 -2.42 0.91
N VAL A 77 8.27 -3.47 1.69
CA VAL A 77 7.97 -3.56 3.12
C VAL A 77 8.78 -2.58 3.98
N GLU A 78 9.86 -2.01 3.46
CA GLU A 78 10.68 -1.04 4.18
C GLU A 78 9.93 0.26 4.48
N TYR A 79 9.04 0.68 3.56
CA TYR A 79 8.28 1.91 3.68
C TYR A 79 6.91 1.64 4.29
N GLN A 80 6.78 1.84 5.61
CA GLN A 80 5.63 1.39 6.39
C GLN A 80 4.67 2.51 6.82
N GLY A 81 5.05 3.77 6.65
CA GLY A 81 4.27 4.90 7.16
C GLY A 81 4.22 4.89 8.69
N LYS A 82 5.36 5.19 9.34
CA LYS A 82 5.50 5.21 10.81
C LYS A 82 5.38 6.64 11.33
N TYR A 83 4.51 6.84 12.33
CA TYR A 83 4.22 8.16 12.92
C TYR A 83 4.07 8.07 14.43
N GLY A 84 4.09 9.22 15.12
CA GLY A 84 3.81 9.28 16.56
C GLY A 84 2.36 8.88 16.87
N PRO A 85 2.10 8.37 18.10
CA PRO A 85 0.76 7.91 18.49
C PRO A 85 -0.32 8.99 18.48
N GLU A 86 0.05 10.25 18.64
CA GLU A 86 -0.83 11.44 18.61
C GLU A 86 -1.47 11.62 17.23
N THR A 87 -0.80 11.20 16.15
CA THR A 87 -1.29 11.37 14.79
C THR A 87 -2.58 10.60 14.50
N VAL A 88 -2.92 9.60 15.30
CA VAL A 88 -4.16 8.83 15.13
C VAL A 88 -5.39 9.73 15.18
N GLU A 89 -5.45 10.62 16.18
CA GLU A 89 -6.57 11.56 16.37
C GLU A 89 -6.32 12.86 15.62
N ASP A 90 -5.13 13.46 15.82
CA ASP A 90 -4.83 14.81 15.36
C ASP A 90 -4.69 14.90 13.81
N LEU A 91 -4.15 13.86 13.17
CA LEU A 91 -3.85 13.88 11.75
C LEU A 91 -4.77 12.94 10.96
N PHE A 92 -4.92 11.70 11.42
CA PHE A 92 -5.71 10.71 10.70
C PHE A 92 -7.20 10.81 11.03
N GLY A 93 -7.57 11.48 12.13
CA GLY A 93 -8.97 11.66 12.55
C GLY A 93 -9.66 10.34 12.85
N LEU A 94 -8.92 9.39 13.35
CA LEU A 94 -9.39 8.08 13.80
C LEU A 94 -9.55 8.08 15.33
N ASN A 95 -10.44 7.24 15.85
CA ASN A 95 -10.54 7.01 17.29
C ASN A 95 -9.24 6.37 17.82
N ARG A 96 -8.80 6.81 19.01
CA ARG A 96 -7.61 6.27 19.68
C ARG A 96 -7.65 4.74 19.85
N GLY A 97 -8.82 4.14 19.88
CA GLY A 97 -9.01 2.69 19.95
C GLY A 97 -8.30 1.92 18.83
N TRP A 98 -8.08 2.52 17.68
CA TRP A 98 -7.30 1.93 16.59
C TRP A 98 -5.84 1.70 16.96
N TYR A 99 -5.27 2.58 17.77
CA TYR A 99 -3.93 2.43 18.32
C TYR A 99 -3.92 1.53 19.55
N ASP A 100 -4.77 1.82 20.54
CA ASP A 100 -4.78 1.11 21.83
C ASP A 100 -5.17 -0.36 21.68
N GLY A 101 -6.08 -0.66 20.75
CA GLY A 101 -6.46 -2.02 20.33
C GLY A 101 -5.38 -2.78 19.56
N GLY A 102 -4.26 -2.12 19.22
CA GLY A 102 -3.09 -2.75 18.61
C GLY A 102 -3.12 -2.86 17.09
N ILE A 103 -4.19 -2.41 16.42
CA ILE A 103 -4.26 -2.49 14.94
C ILE A 103 -3.21 -1.59 14.28
N LEU A 104 -3.08 -0.35 14.74
CA LEU A 104 -2.09 0.59 14.23
C LEU A 104 -0.80 0.62 15.08
N ARG A 105 -0.83 0.13 16.32
CA ARG A 105 0.32 0.22 17.24
C ARG A 105 1.40 -0.82 16.89
N MET A 106 2.63 -0.35 16.74
CA MET A 106 3.83 -1.18 16.58
C MET A 106 5.04 -0.44 17.17
N ASP A 107 5.76 -1.07 18.07
CA ASP A 107 6.99 -0.53 18.68
C ASP A 107 6.84 0.89 19.26
N GLY A 108 5.69 1.20 19.85
CA GLY A 108 5.37 2.51 20.39
C GLY A 108 4.97 3.57 19.36
N CYS A 109 4.96 3.23 18.09
CA CYS A 109 4.55 4.10 16.98
C CYS A 109 3.24 3.64 16.35
N VAL A 110 2.64 4.51 15.54
CA VAL A 110 1.66 4.11 14.52
C VAL A 110 2.40 3.49 13.35
N ASN A 111 1.88 2.39 12.82
CA ASN A 111 2.37 1.76 11.60
C ASN A 111 1.17 1.57 10.65
N LEU A 112 1.14 2.36 9.58
CA LEU A 112 0.03 2.37 8.65
C LEU A 112 -0.06 1.08 7.83
N MET A 113 1.09 0.56 7.37
CA MET A 113 1.15 -0.70 6.62
C MET A 113 0.59 -1.86 7.45
N LYS A 114 0.96 -1.97 8.74
CA LYS A 114 0.37 -2.94 9.66
C LYS A 114 -1.15 -2.82 9.73
N GLY A 115 -1.65 -1.58 9.87
CA GLY A 115 -3.09 -1.32 9.88
C GLY A 115 -3.78 -1.86 8.63
N ALA A 116 -3.24 -1.58 7.44
CA ALA A 116 -3.76 -2.08 6.18
C ALA A 116 -3.69 -3.61 6.09
N MET A 117 -2.55 -4.21 6.46
CA MET A 117 -2.39 -5.67 6.46
C MET A 117 -3.45 -6.37 7.32
N LEU A 118 -3.78 -5.81 8.48
CA LEU A 118 -4.77 -6.39 9.39
C LEU A 118 -6.21 -6.17 8.92
N THR A 119 -6.53 -5.02 8.31
CA THR A 119 -7.90 -4.63 7.95
C THR A 119 -8.32 -5.00 6.54
N ALA A 120 -7.40 -5.17 5.60
CA ALA A 120 -7.69 -5.63 4.25
C ALA A 120 -8.20 -7.09 4.22
N ASN A 121 -8.99 -7.44 3.21
CA ASN A 121 -9.50 -8.79 3.00
C ASN A 121 -8.46 -9.73 2.41
N ALA A 122 -7.61 -9.22 1.53
CA ALA A 122 -6.48 -9.94 0.96
C ALA A 122 -5.24 -9.03 0.99
N VAL A 123 -4.08 -9.64 1.20
CA VAL A 123 -2.79 -8.96 1.12
C VAL A 123 -1.96 -9.63 0.06
N THR A 124 -1.36 -8.83 -0.82
CA THR A 124 -0.47 -9.34 -1.85
C THR A 124 0.90 -8.69 -1.77
N THR A 125 1.89 -9.34 -2.33
CA THR A 125 3.20 -8.75 -2.61
C THR A 125 3.67 -9.16 -4.00
N VAL A 126 4.80 -8.66 -4.45
CA VAL A 126 5.21 -8.65 -5.85
C VAL A 126 5.85 -9.95 -6.34
N SER A 127 5.97 -10.98 -5.51
CA SER A 127 6.31 -12.34 -5.96
C SER A 127 5.98 -13.40 -4.90
N PRO A 128 5.77 -14.67 -5.28
CA PRO A 128 5.65 -15.78 -4.32
C PRO A 128 6.88 -15.92 -3.44
N THR A 129 8.07 -15.74 -4.01
CA THR A 129 9.34 -15.76 -3.27
C THR A 129 9.38 -14.65 -2.21
N TYR A 130 8.98 -13.43 -2.58
CA TYR A 130 8.95 -12.32 -1.64
C TYR A 130 7.91 -12.54 -0.53
N ALA A 131 6.74 -13.08 -0.86
CA ALA A 131 5.74 -13.45 0.15
C ALA A 131 6.33 -14.44 1.19
N ALA A 132 7.08 -15.45 0.74
CA ALA A 132 7.77 -16.37 1.64
C ALA A 132 8.88 -15.69 2.46
N GLN A 133 9.66 -14.80 1.86
CA GLN A 133 10.72 -14.04 2.53
C GLN A 133 10.19 -13.14 3.65
N LEU A 134 8.99 -12.55 3.50
CA LEU A 134 8.39 -11.68 4.52
C LEU A 134 8.11 -12.39 5.86
N HIS A 135 8.17 -13.71 5.93
CA HIS A 135 8.10 -14.46 7.19
C HIS A 135 9.42 -14.45 7.96
N ASP A 136 10.53 -14.14 7.30
CA ASP A 136 11.85 -14.08 7.91
C ASP A 136 12.14 -12.65 8.41
N PRO A 137 12.52 -12.48 9.69
CA PRO A 137 12.90 -11.18 10.26
C PRO A 137 13.95 -10.41 9.46
N ALA A 138 14.82 -11.13 8.72
CA ALA A 138 15.84 -10.50 7.87
C ALA A 138 15.25 -9.68 6.70
N TYR A 139 14.01 -9.99 6.28
CA TYR A 139 13.37 -9.34 5.13
C TYR A 139 12.10 -8.57 5.50
N ALA A 140 11.48 -8.87 6.65
CA ALA A 140 10.18 -8.33 7.05
C ALA A 140 10.25 -6.90 7.63
N CYS A 141 11.42 -6.34 7.88
CA CYS A 141 11.61 -5.01 8.48
C CYS A 141 10.81 -4.83 9.79
N GLY A 142 10.71 -5.90 10.60
CA GLY A 142 9.99 -5.94 11.87
C GLY A 142 8.51 -6.32 11.78
N LEU A 143 7.98 -6.58 10.58
CA LEU A 143 6.58 -6.98 10.38
C LEU A 143 6.36 -8.49 10.36
N GLU A 144 7.36 -9.33 10.60
CA GLU A 144 7.26 -10.80 10.51
C GLU A 144 6.12 -11.36 11.37
N GLN A 145 5.90 -10.83 12.57
CA GLN A 145 4.79 -11.26 13.43
C GLN A 145 3.42 -10.92 12.81
N VAL A 146 3.31 -9.78 12.15
CA VAL A 146 2.10 -9.38 11.44
C VAL A 146 1.89 -10.26 10.22
N VAL A 147 2.96 -10.56 9.48
CA VAL A 147 2.94 -11.47 8.33
C VAL A 147 2.43 -12.85 8.74
N HIS A 148 2.93 -13.42 9.83
CA HIS A 148 2.43 -14.69 10.37
C HIS A 148 0.94 -14.65 10.73
N LEU A 149 0.46 -13.54 11.30
CA LEU A 149 -0.97 -13.38 11.64
C LEU A 149 -1.88 -13.36 10.40
N ILE A 150 -1.39 -12.87 9.27
CA ILE A 150 -2.17 -12.71 8.03
C ILE A 150 -1.82 -13.74 6.95
N ASP A 151 -1.03 -14.75 7.26
CA ASP A 151 -0.55 -15.76 6.30
C ASP A 151 -1.69 -16.37 5.47
N TYR A 152 -2.84 -16.61 6.10
CA TYR A 152 -4.04 -17.17 5.45
C TYR A 152 -4.60 -16.30 4.31
N LYS A 153 -4.22 -15.02 4.21
CA LYS A 153 -4.68 -14.07 3.19
C LYS A 153 -3.53 -13.39 2.43
N LEU A 154 -2.28 -13.80 2.70
CA LEU A 154 -1.09 -13.29 2.01
C LEU A 154 -0.80 -14.14 0.77
N SER A 155 -0.52 -13.48 -0.34
CA SER A 155 -0.08 -14.15 -1.57
C SER A 155 0.93 -13.31 -2.35
N GLY A 156 1.74 -13.95 -3.16
CA GLY A 156 2.68 -13.27 -4.06
C GLY A 156 2.17 -13.28 -5.49
N VAL A 157 2.12 -12.12 -6.13
CA VAL A 157 1.70 -11.94 -7.53
C VAL A 157 2.83 -11.24 -8.27
N LEU A 158 3.35 -11.88 -9.32
CA LEU A 158 4.42 -11.28 -10.13
C LEU A 158 3.92 -10.06 -10.87
N ASN A 159 4.74 -9.01 -10.90
CA ASN A 159 4.51 -7.86 -11.76
C ASN A 159 4.53 -8.27 -13.24
N GLY A 160 3.70 -7.63 -14.03
CA GLY A 160 3.74 -7.77 -15.48
C GLY A 160 5.06 -7.25 -16.06
N LEU A 161 5.49 -7.85 -17.16
CA LEU A 161 6.62 -7.39 -17.94
C LEU A 161 6.13 -7.06 -19.34
N ASP A 162 6.48 -5.89 -19.85
CA ASP A 162 6.28 -5.54 -21.27
C ASP A 162 7.32 -6.31 -22.11
N ILE A 163 6.90 -7.48 -22.59
CA ILE A 163 7.75 -8.39 -23.35
C ILE A 163 8.09 -7.88 -24.75
N GLU A 164 7.39 -6.87 -25.25
CA GLU A 164 7.71 -6.21 -26.52
C GLU A 164 8.81 -5.17 -26.31
N SER A 165 8.61 -4.24 -25.38
CA SER A 165 9.59 -3.17 -25.08
C SER A 165 10.89 -3.72 -24.48
N TYR A 166 10.81 -4.76 -23.65
CA TYR A 166 11.99 -5.39 -23.03
C TYR A 166 12.49 -6.63 -23.76
N ASN A 167 12.16 -6.76 -25.06
CA ASN A 167 12.66 -7.88 -25.85
C ASN A 167 14.13 -7.66 -26.25
N PRO A 168 15.07 -8.45 -25.73
CA PRO A 168 16.50 -8.23 -25.99
C PRO A 168 16.89 -8.39 -27.46
N ALA A 169 16.04 -9.03 -28.28
CA ALA A 169 16.28 -9.17 -29.71
C ALA A 169 16.03 -7.86 -30.49
N TYR A 170 15.19 -6.97 -29.94
CA TYR A 170 14.74 -5.76 -30.64
C TYR A 170 14.89 -4.48 -29.79
N ASP A 171 15.28 -4.58 -28.54
CA ASP A 171 15.46 -3.44 -27.66
C ASP A 171 16.60 -2.55 -28.13
N GLY A 172 16.25 -1.40 -28.73
CA GLY A 172 17.18 -0.41 -29.24
C GLY A 172 17.95 0.37 -28.16
N SER A 173 17.60 0.22 -26.88
CA SER A 173 18.32 0.80 -25.75
C SER A 173 19.57 0.01 -25.37
N LEU A 174 19.65 -1.24 -25.80
CA LEU A 174 20.79 -2.10 -25.52
C LEU A 174 21.96 -1.77 -26.46
N PRO A 175 23.22 -1.76 -25.97
CA PRO A 175 24.41 -1.57 -26.80
C PRO A 175 24.58 -2.65 -27.88
N ARG A 176 24.02 -3.85 -27.64
CA ARG A 176 23.89 -4.95 -28.59
C ARG A 176 22.60 -5.72 -28.31
N THR A 177 21.85 -6.01 -29.36
CA THR A 177 20.72 -6.91 -29.29
C THR A 177 21.17 -8.35 -29.08
N LEU A 178 20.43 -9.10 -28.28
CA LEU A 178 20.69 -10.53 -27.99
C LEU A 178 19.48 -11.33 -28.45
N SER A 179 19.73 -12.33 -29.31
CA SER A 179 18.74 -13.37 -29.61
C SER A 179 19.20 -14.69 -29.03
N LEU A 180 18.26 -15.61 -28.78
CA LEU A 180 18.54 -16.95 -28.29
C LEU A 180 19.48 -17.77 -29.23
N ILE A 181 19.65 -17.32 -30.48
CA ILE A 181 20.56 -17.92 -31.44
C ILE A 181 22.04 -17.61 -31.11
N HIS A 182 22.29 -16.60 -30.25
CA HIS A 182 23.64 -16.17 -29.88
C HIS A 182 24.10 -16.69 -28.50
N ILE A 183 23.27 -17.49 -27.85
CA ILE A 183 23.54 -18.19 -26.60
C ILE A 183 23.71 -19.69 -26.95
#